data_c0f9e15c59e6560b6f31aa111fd10533
#
_entry.id   c0f9e15c59e6560b6f31aa111fd10533
#
_cell.length_a   1.000
_cell.length_b   1.000
_cell.length_c   1.000
_cell.angle_alpha   90.00
_cell.angle_beta   90.00
_cell.angle_gamma   90.00
#
_symmetry.space_group_name_H-M   'P 1'
#
loop_
_entity.id
_entity.type
_entity.pdbx_description
1 polymer ?
#
loop_
_entity_poly.entity_id
_entity_poly.type
_entity_poly.pdbx_seq_one_letter_code
_entity_poly.pdbx_strand_id
1 'polypeptide(L)'
;MRKIGLLILLLTTYSEVFSQEVVPISKTDLESKIIDNNPQVKMVKKEAELAQAELLGTRAMDLPNVNASYTFSNTNNPLYAFGSKLNQARITAMDFNPDNLNNPKSISNFATKIEVQQPIINMDAVYQKKAGQVKIDVLNIKTERTREYVQFELKKSYLMLQLAYKMLETLENAKQTTLANKKVIDNYYKNGMIQKSEVLYMDVRISEIESQIQTAKSNVKNASDYLYFLLNENSDNKVLKPTESLQYAEYIVDSNLSVNDNRKDLQAYQKSLEAYGWMIKSAKAKFLPKLNAFGSFEMYDNKLAQFNANGYLAGIQLSWNVFDGLKSKSEQEKYKAERSKAETEIEQYTKQSQLELSKANRQIEDGQTKVSFTKQAWEQSKEAYRIRKNRYDQGLEKSADLLSAETLMSQKELEYEQAIFEYNTAWEYQKFLKQ
;
A
#
# COMPACT_ATOMS: atom_id res chain seq x y z
N MET A 1 14.64 56.64 51.87
CA MET A 1 14.23 55.32 52.36
C MET A 1 13.30 54.71 51.30
N ARG A 2 13.83 53.91 50.40
CA ARG A 2 13.06 53.23 49.36
C ARG A 2 13.01 51.72 49.68
N LYS A 3 11.83 51.21 49.98
CA LYS A 3 11.59 49.78 50.20
C LYS A 3 11.52 49.09 48.85
N ILE A 4 12.46 48.21 48.59
CA ILE A 4 12.44 47.30 47.44
C ILE A 4 11.67 46.02 47.87
N GLY A 5 10.46 45.80 47.34
CA GLY A 5 9.71 44.60 47.54
C GLY A 5 10.20 43.52 46.56
N LEU A 6 10.73 42.44 47.10
CA LEU A 6 11.19 41.26 46.37
C LEU A 6 9.94 40.39 46.03
N LEU A 7 9.52 40.44 44.78
CA LEU A 7 8.43 39.57 44.24
C LEU A 7 9.04 38.22 43.84
N ILE A 8 8.92 37.23 44.72
CA ILE A 8 9.30 35.85 44.39
C ILE A 8 8.17 35.24 43.52
N LEU A 9 8.43 35.13 42.23
CA LEU A 9 7.58 34.45 41.29
C LEU A 9 7.80 32.93 41.43
N LEU A 10 6.92 32.24 42.15
CA LEU A 10 6.87 30.78 42.21
C LEU A 10 6.40 30.26 40.85
N LEU A 11 7.34 29.90 40.00
CA LEU A 11 7.09 29.06 38.83
C LEU A 11 6.80 27.63 39.31
N THR A 12 5.53 27.30 39.55
CA THR A 12 5.09 25.94 39.65
C THR A 12 5.15 25.36 38.26
N THR A 13 6.25 24.63 37.94
CA THR A 13 6.29 23.72 36.78
C THR A 13 5.33 22.59 37.07
N TYR A 14 4.13 22.69 36.51
CA TYR A 14 3.24 21.52 36.32
C TYR A 14 3.99 20.60 35.36
N SER A 15 4.71 19.62 35.88
CA SER A 15 5.05 18.44 35.14
C SER A 15 3.73 17.68 35.01
N GLU A 16 3.04 17.87 33.87
CA GLU A 16 2.02 16.91 33.44
C GLU A 16 2.72 15.56 33.30
N VAL A 17 2.54 14.71 34.31
CA VAL A 17 2.80 13.29 34.19
C VAL A 17 1.78 12.80 33.17
N PHE A 18 2.16 12.78 31.91
CA PHE A 18 1.38 12.11 30.86
C PHE A 18 1.27 10.63 31.22
N SER A 19 0.27 10.30 32.02
CA SER A 19 -0.13 8.91 32.18
C SER A 19 -0.52 8.40 30.81
N GLN A 20 0.15 7.37 30.34
CA GLN A 20 -0.13 6.74 29.08
C GLN A 20 -1.55 6.19 29.11
N GLU A 21 -2.44 6.70 28.27
CA GLU A 21 -3.84 6.27 28.18
C GLU A 21 -3.90 4.88 27.53
N VAL A 22 -4.52 3.93 28.20
CA VAL A 22 -4.73 2.56 27.71
C VAL A 22 -6.10 2.48 27.09
N VAL A 23 -6.17 2.16 25.80
CA VAL A 23 -7.41 2.05 25.03
C VAL A 23 -7.72 0.58 24.76
N PRO A 24 -8.85 0.04 25.28
CA PRO A 24 -9.23 -1.33 24.97
C PRO A 24 -9.61 -1.46 23.49
N ILE A 25 -9.24 -2.59 22.89
CA ILE A 25 -9.57 -2.93 21.52
C ILE A 25 -9.90 -4.41 21.40
N SER A 26 -11.00 -4.74 20.74
CA SER A 26 -11.40 -6.11 20.45
C SER A 26 -11.06 -6.53 19.02
N LYS A 27 -11.06 -7.85 18.76
CA LYS A 27 -10.92 -8.39 17.40
C LYS A 27 -12.04 -7.87 16.48
N THR A 28 -13.28 -7.80 17.00
CA THR A 28 -14.46 -7.31 16.27
C THR A 28 -14.35 -5.82 15.94
N ASP A 29 -13.80 -5.00 16.85
CA ASP A 29 -13.56 -3.59 16.58
C ASP A 29 -12.57 -3.40 15.44
N LEU A 30 -11.49 -4.19 15.40
CA LEU A 30 -10.51 -4.17 14.31
C LEU A 30 -11.11 -4.61 12.97
N GLU A 31 -11.91 -5.67 12.96
CA GLU A 31 -12.57 -6.16 11.75
C GLU A 31 -13.63 -5.18 11.22
N SER A 32 -14.27 -4.41 12.11
CA SER A 32 -15.26 -3.37 11.75
C SER A 32 -14.62 -2.07 11.26
N LYS A 33 -13.35 -1.80 11.62
CA LYS A 33 -12.67 -0.59 11.18
C LYS A 33 -12.47 -0.59 9.68
N ILE A 34 -12.76 0.56 9.06
CA ILE A 34 -12.72 0.72 7.61
C ILE A 34 -11.28 0.64 7.12
N ILE A 35 -10.92 -0.52 6.56
CA ILE A 35 -9.60 -0.80 5.95
C ILE A 35 -9.28 0.17 4.81
N ASP A 36 -10.29 0.78 4.22
CA ASP A 36 -10.15 1.79 3.16
C ASP A 36 -9.32 3.02 3.57
N ASN A 37 -9.14 3.26 4.86
CA ASN A 37 -8.26 4.30 5.36
C ASN A 37 -6.78 3.91 5.36
N ASN A 38 -6.47 2.61 5.24
CA ASN A 38 -5.09 2.14 5.21
C ASN A 38 -4.33 2.75 4.02
N PRO A 39 -3.08 3.25 4.22
CA PRO A 39 -2.29 3.89 3.17
C PRO A 39 -2.05 3.01 1.94
N GLN A 40 -1.84 1.70 2.10
CA GLN A 40 -1.62 0.77 0.98
C GLN A 40 -2.88 0.64 0.13
N VAL A 41 -4.06 0.50 0.74
CA VAL A 41 -5.35 0.45 0.03
C VAL A 41 -5.62 1.78 -0.68
N LYS A 42 -5.35 2.92 -0.01
CA LYS A 42 -5.48 4.24 -0.63
C LYS A 42 -4.57 4.40 -1.84
N MET A 43 -3.32 3.94 -1.77
CA MET A 43 -2.39 4.02 -2.90
C MET A 43 -2.92 3.27 -4.12
N VAL A 44 -3.34 2.02 -3.98
CA VAL A 44 -3.86 1.23 -5.12
C VAL A 44 -5.17 1.83 -5.66
N LYS A 45 -6.04 2.38 -4.81
CA LYS A 45 -7.21 3.14 -5.27
C LYS A 45 -6.82 4.36 -6.09
N LYS A 46 -5.79 5.11 -5.67
CA LYS A 46 -5.28 6.26 -6.43
C LYS A 46 -4.62 5.85 -7.75
N GLU A 47 -3.99 4.68 -7.82
CA GLU A 47 -3.53 4.11 -9.09
C GLU A 47 -4.71 3.81 -10.05
N ALA A 48 -5.84 3.32 -9.53
CA ALA A 48 -7.05 3.11 -10.33
C ALA A 48 -7.65 4.44 -10.81
N GLU A 49 -7.70 5.46 -9.96
CA GLU A 49 -8.12 6.82 -10.36
C GLU A 49 -7.18 7.42 -11.42
N LEU A 50 -5.87 7.22 -11.28
CA LEU A 50 -4.88 7.64 -12.29
C LEU A 50 -5.15 6.95 -13.64
N ALA A 51 -5.38 5.63 -13.63
CA ALA A 51 -5.72 4.89 -14.84
C ALA A 51 -7.06 5.36 -15.45
N GLN A 52 -8.04 5.79 -14.65
CA GLN A 52 -9.28 6.41 -15.14
C GLN A 52 -9.00 7.75 -15.83
N ALA A 53 -8.13 8.58 -15.27
CA ALA A 53 -7.71 9.85 -15.88
C ALA A 53 -6.95 9.61 -17.20
N GLU A 54 -6.06 8.61 -17.24
CA GLU A 54 -5.39 8.20 -18.48
C GLU A 54 -6.37 7.71 -19.54
N LEU A 55 -7.38 6.92 -19.15
CA LEU A 55 -8.46 6.49 -20.05
C LEU A 55 -9.29 7.68 -20.55
N LEU A 56 -9.56 8.68 -19.70
CA LEU A 56 -10.23 9.90 -20.13
C LEU A 56 -9.41 10.62 -21.20
N GLY A 57 -8.07 10.66 -21.07
CA GLY A 57 -7.19 11.21 -22.09
C GLY A 57 -7.29 10.48 -23.44
N THR A 58 -7.56 9.17 -23.45
CA THR A 58 -7.78 8.44 -24.70
C THR A 58 -9.07 8.85 -25.43
N ARG A 59 -10.05 9.44 -24.74
CA ARG A 59 -11.26 9.98 -25.38
C ARG A 59 -10.96 11.14 -26.32
N ALA A 60 -9.85 11.84 -26.14
CA ALA A 60 -9.38 12.86 -27.08
C ALA A 60 -9.18 12.30 -28.50
N MET A 61 -8.99 10.97 -28.64
CA MET A 61 -8.88 10.30 -29.93
C MET A 61 -10.22 10.10 -30.65
N ASP A 62 -11.36 10.28 -29.96
CA ASP A 62 -12.72 10.14 -30.50
C ASP A 62 -13.49 11.46 -30.51
N LEU A 63 -13.02 12.47 -29.76
CA LEU A 63 -13.69 13.75 -29.62
C LEU A 63 -13.15 14.78 -30.61
N PRO A 64 -13.95 15.83 -30.95
CA PRO A 64 -13.46 16.91 -31.78
C PRO A 64 -12.37 17.70 -31.07
N ASN A 65 -11.30 18.01 -31.81
CA ASN A 65 -10.30 18.98 -31.39
C ASN A 65 -10.66 20.32 -32.02
N VAL A 66 -10.85 21.33 -31.18
CA VAL A 66 -11.17 22.70 -31.61
C VAL A 66 -9.97 23.58 -31.26
N ASN A 67 -9.37 24.17 -32.26
CA ASN A 67 -8.29 25.12 -32.14
C ASN A 67 -8.68 26.50 -32.64
N ALA A 68 -8.43 27.53 -31.85
CA ALA A 68 -8.59 28.92 -32.25
C ALA A 68 -7.24 29.62 -32.28
N SER A 69 -6.94 30.29 -33.38
CA SER A 69 -5.68 31.02 -33.54
C SER A 69 -5.96 32.43 -34.08
N TYR A 70 -5.15 33.39 -33.62
CA TYR A 70 -5.11 34.73 -34.14
C TYR A 70 -3.69 35.07 -34.56
N THR A 71 -3.50 35.31 -35.86
CA THR A 71 -2.17 35.47 -36.46
C THR A 71 -2.04 36.85 -37.08
N PHE A 72 -1.00 37.58 -36.74
CA PHE A 72 -0.56 38.76 -37.45
C PHE A 72 0.61 38.41 -38.35
N SER A 73 0.52 38.81 -39.59
CA SER A 73 1.65 38.73 -40.57
C SER A 73 1.78 40.00 -41.35
N ASN A 74 3.00 40.35 -41.71
CA ASN A 74 3.29 41.44 -42.63
C ASN A 74 4.27 40.91 -43.67
N THR A 75 3.93 41.09 -44.97
CA THR A 75 4.72 40.50 -46.05
C THR A 75 4.67 41.36 -47.29
N ASN A 76 5.77 41.41 -48.04
CA ASN A 76 5.88 41.91 -49.39
C ASN A 76 6.15 40.82 -50.44
N ASN A 77 6.09 39.53 -50.01
CA ASN A 77 6.14 38.42 -50.93
C ASN A 77 4.95 38.50 -51.91
N PRO A 78 5.14 38.49 -53.21
CA PRO A 78 4.09 38.71 -54.19
C PRO A 78 2.86 37.86 -54.03
N LEU A 79 3.05 36.53 -53.86
CA LEU A 79 1.95 35.57 -53.71
C LEU A 79 1.20 35.77 -52.40
N TYR A 80 1.94 35.93 -51.30
CA TYR A 80 1.29 36.11 -49.96
C TYR A 80 0.63 37.50 -49.84
N ALA A 81 1.21 38.54 -50.40
CA ALA A 81 0.65 39.87 -50.38
C ALA A 81 -0.66 39.94 -51.21
N PHE A 82 -0.67 39.36 -52.42
CA PHE A 82 -1.86 39.27 -53.25
C PHE A 82 -2.93 38.40 -52.59
N GLY A 83 -2.57 37.19 -52.09
CA GLY A 83 -3.50 36.29 -51.38
C GLY A 83 -4.11 36.93 -50.13
N SER A 84 -3.31 37.67 -49.33
CA SER A 84 -3.80 38.39 -48.17
C SER A 84 -4.84 39.47 -48.56
N LYS A 85 -4.58 40.24 -49.62
CA LYS A 85 -5.59 41.22 -50.11
C LYS A 85 -6.87 40.55 -50.60
N LEU A 86 -6.74 39.41 -51.29
CA LEU A 86 -7.87 38.64 -51.77
C LEU A 86 -8.72 38.11 -50.61
N ASN A 87 -8.09 37.49 -49.61
CA ASN A 87 -8.74 36.99 -48.42
C ASN A 87 -9.39 38.09 -47.58
N GLN A 88 -8.81 39.31 -47.58
CA GLN A 88 -9.38 40.51 -46.95
C GLN A 88 -10.48 41.18 -47.76
N ALA A 89 -10.90 40.61 -48.92
CA ALA A 89 -11.88 41.21 -49.89
C ALA A 89 -11.51 42.65 -50.32
N ARG A 90 -10.22 42.95 -50.50
CA ARG A 90 -9.69 44.29 -50.82
C ARG A 90 -9.03 44.38 -52.18
N ILE A 91 -9.22 43.41 -53.07
CA ILE A 91 -8.69 43.39 -54.41
C ILE A 91 -9.42 44.43 -55.24
N THR A 92 -8.64 45.21 -56.02
CA THR A 92 -9.09 46.21 -57.03
C THR A 92 -8.53 45.91 -58.39
N ALA A 93 -8.98 46.50 -59.44
CA ALA A 93 -8.48 46.34 -60.81
C ALA A 93 -6.97 46.72 -60.94
N MET A 94 -6.48 47.63 -60.07
CA MET A 94 -5.07 48.04 -60.06
C MET A 94 -4.15 46.95 -59.48
N ASP A 95 -4.67 46.03 -58.69
CA ASP A 95 -3.88 44.93 -58.09
C ASP A 95 -3.52 43.86 -59.13
N PHE A 96 -4.13 43.87 -60.32
CA PHE A 96 -3.78 42.98 -61.45
C PHE A 96 -2.74 43.57 -62.37
N ASN A 97 -2.22 44.80 -62.12
CA ASN A 97 -1.10 45.32 -62.85
C ASN A 97 0.16 44.49 -62.59
N PRO A 98 0.88 43.99 -63.60
CA PRO A 98 2.09 43.18 -63.45
C PRO A 98 3.16 43.80 -62.55
N ASP A 99 3.34 45.14 -62.61
CA ASP A 99 4.31 45.84 -61.76
C ASP A 99 3.93 45.74 -60.27
N ASN A 100 2.67 45.88 -59.94
CA ASN A 100 2.16 45.74 -58.56
C ASN A 100 2.14 44.28 -58.08
N LEU A 101 1.92 43.34 -58.98
CA LEU A 101 1.97 41.90 -58.66
C LEU A 101 3.39 41.43 -58.39
N ASN A 102 4.36 41.88 -59.16
CA ASN A 102 5.74 41.49 -59.02
C ASN A 102 6.46 42.20 -57.88
N ASN A 103 6.10 43.45 -57.57
CA ASN A 103 6.71 44.28 -56.52
C ASN A 103 5.65 44.85 -55.56
N PRO A 104 4.90 44.05 -54.80
CA PRO A 104 3.87 44.54 -53.96
C PRO A 104 4.44 45.33 -52.75
N LYS A 105 3.69 46.36 -52.33
CA LYS A 105 3.95 46.97 -51.02
C LYS A 105 3.65 45.98 -49.92
N SER A 106 4.33 46.14 -48.75
CA SER A 106 4.02 45.36 -47.54
C SER A 106 2.54 45.38 -47.21
N ILE A 107 1.97 44.22 -46.99
CA ILE A 107 0.58 44.01 -46.61
C ILE A 107 0.54 43.41 -45.21
N SER A 108 -0.20 44.09 -44.33
CA SER A 108 -0.55 43.53 -43.00
C SER A 108 -1.78 42.67 -43.13
N ASN A 109 -1.69 41.49 -42.51
CA ASN A 109 -2.82 40.53 -42.46
C ASN A 109 -3.04 40.06 -41.02
N PHE A 110 -4.26 40.28 -40.54
CA PHE A 110 -4.74 39.74 -39.27
C PHE A 110 -5.72 38.62 -39.60
N ALA A 111 -5.35 37.38 -39.24
CA ALA A 111 -6.15 36.21 -39.53
C ALA A 111 -6.59 35.55 -38.22
N THR A 112 -7.91 35.44 -38.03
CA THR A 112 -8.53 34.60 -37.00
C THR A 112 -8.95 33.30 -37.64
N LYS A 113 -8.49 32.16 -37.12
CA LYS A 113 -8.85 30.82 -37.61
C LYS A 113 -9.44 30.01 -36.46
N ILE A 114 -10.64 29.48 -36.66
CA ILE A 114 -11.19 28.42 -35.81
C ILE A 114 -11.18 27.14 -36.64
N GLU A 115 -10.52 26.13 -36.14
CA GLU A 115 -10.35 24.84 -36.81
C GLU A 115 -10.92 23.73 -35.94
N VAL A 116 -11.72 22.86 -36.53
CA VAL A 116 -12.30 21.68 -35.88
C VAL A 116 -11.82 20.44 -36.61
N GLN A 117 -11.28 19.48 -35.88
CA GLN A 117 -10.88 18.21 -36.40
C GLN A 117 -11.57 17.10 -35.62
N GLN A 118 -12.37 16.26 -36.27
CA GLN A 118 -13.14 15.16 -35.67
C GLN A 118 -12.70 13.85 -36.28
N PRO A 119 -12.04 12.95 -35.50
CA PRO A 119 -11.86 11.57 -35.90
C PRO A 119 -13.19 10.85 -36.02
N ILE A 120 -13.43 10.19 -37.18
CA ILE A 120 -14.65 9.42 -37.45
C ILE A 120 -14.37 7.92 -37.32
N ILE A 121 -13.25 7.45 -37.90
CA ILE A 121 -12.81 6.07 -37.84
C ILE A 121 -11.32 6.05 -37.44
N ASN A 122 -11.08 5.52 -36.24
CA ASN A 122 -9.75 5.33 -35.68
C ASN A 122 -9.71 4.04 -34.85
N MET A 123 -9.50 2.90 -35.52
CA MET A 123 -9.59 1.57 -34.88
C MET A 123 -8.48 1.30 -33.86
N ASP A 124 -7.30 1.86 -34.03
CA ASP A 124 -6.24 1.74 -33.04
C ASP A 124 -6.61 2.43 -31.72
N ALA A 125 -7.23 3.60 -31.76
CA ALA A 125 -7.77 4.29 -30.59
C ALA A 125 -8.86 3.48 -29.87
N VAL A 126 -9.78 2.85 -30.62
CA VAL A 126 -10.82 1.97 -30.04
C VAL A 126 -10.20 0.83 -29.24
N TYR A 127 -9.15 0.19 -29.74
CA TYR A 127 -8.49 -0.90 -29.04
C TYR A 127 -7.63 -0.42 -27.86
N GLN A 128 -6.99 0.75 -27.96
CA GLN A 128 -6.29 1.40 -26.83
C GLN A 128 -7.25 1.70 -25.68
N LYS A 129 -8.43 2.23 -25.98
CA LYS A 129 -9.48 2.49 -24.99
C LYS A 129 -9.95 1.21 -24.28
N LYS A 130 -10.11 0.10 -25.04
CA LYS A 130 -10.44 -1.21 -24.45
C LYS A 130 -9.32 -1.70 -23.53
N ALA A 131 -8.06 -1.56 -23.92
CA ALA A 131 -6.92 -1.91 -23.08
C ALA A 131 -6.88 -1.05 -21.78
N GLY A 132 -7.13 0.26 -21.90
CA GLY A 132 -7.23 1.18 -20.76
C GLY A 132 -8.35 0.81 -19.80
N GLN A 133 -9.52 0.41 -20.30
CA GLN A 133 -10.62 -0.06 -19.44
C GLN A 133 -10.23 -1.32 -18.67
N VAL A 134 -9.61 -2.29 -19.34
CA VAL A 134 -9.13 -3.51 -18.69
C VAL A 134 -8.05 -3.20 -17.64
N LYS A 135 -7.18 -2.20 -17.87
CA LYS A 135 -6.20 -1.74 -16.86
C LYS A 135 -6.88 -1.26 -15.58
N ILE A 136 -8.00 -0.54 -15.70
CA ILE A 136 -8.79 -0.09 -14.53
C ILE A 136 -9.37 -1.30 -13.79
N ASP A 137 -9.94 -2.26 -14.52
CA ASP A 137 -10.49 -3.48 -13.93
C ASP A 137 -9.42 -4.26 -13.15
N VAL A 138 -8.20 -4.39 -13.70
CA VAL A 138 -7.04 -5.01 -13.03
C VAL A 138 -6.72 -4.29 -11.72
N LEU A 139 -6.69 -2.96 -11.72
CA LEU A 139 -6.36 -2.17 -10.52
C LEU A 139 -7.47 -2.26 -9.46
N ASN A 140 -8.73 -2.34 -9.87
CA ASN A 140 -9.84 -2.58 -8.95
C ASN A 140 -9.72 -3.95 -8.27
N ILE A 141 -9.41 -5.01 -9.03
CA ILE A 141 -9.19 -6.35 -8.49
C ILE A 141 -7.98 -6.37 -7.54
N LYS A 142 -6.89 -5.69 -7.91
CA LYS A 142 -5.72 -5.51 -7.03
C LYS A 142 -6.07 -4.78 -5.73
N THR A 143 -6.98 -3.81 -5.78
CA THR A 143 -7.46 -3.11 -4.59
C THR A 143 -8.14 -4.07 -3.62
N GLU A 144 -9.00 -4.97 -4.12
CA GLU A 144 -9.64 -6.00 -3.30
C GLU A 144 -8.59 -6.95 -2.68
N ARG A 145 -7.60 -7.39 -3.46
CA ARG A 145 -6.51 -8.22 -2.91
C ARG A 145 -5.70 -7.51 -1.85
N THR A 146 -5.44 -6.22 -2.04
CA THR A 146 -4.73 -5.41 -1.04
C THR A 146 -5.54 -5.28 0.25
N ARG A 147 -6.88 -5.17 0.18
CA ARG A 147 -7.75 -5.21 1.36
C ARG A 147 -7.65 -6.54 2.12
N GLU A 148 -7.71 -7.67 1.41
CA GLU A 148 -7.53 -8.99 2.00
C GLU A 148 -6.18 -9.12 2.72
N TYR A 149 -5.11 -8.62 2.10
CA TYR A 149 -3.78 -8.60 2.71
C TYR A 149 -3.72 -7.73 3.98
N VAL A 150 -4.28 -6.52 3.93
CA VAL A 150 -4.33 -5.63 5.11
C VAL A 150 -5.16 -6.24 6.23
N GLN A 151 -6.26 -6.94 5.90
CA GLN A 151 -7.05 -7.70 6.90
C GLN A 151 -6.22 -8.78 7.58
N PHE A 152 -5.44 -9.53 6.81
CA PHE A 152 -4.51 -10.52 7.35
C PHE A 152 -3.47 -9.86 8.27
N GLU A 153 -2.82 -8.78 7.84
CA GLU A 153 -1.83 -8.06 8.64
C GLU A 153 -2.43 -7.46 9.93
N LEU A 154 -3.67 -6.97 9.89
CA LEU A 154 -4.38 -6.51 11.10
C LEU A 154 -4.58 -7.64 12.11
N LYS A 155 -5.03 -8.82 11.65
CA LYS A 155 -5.24 -9.98 12.51
C LYS A 155 -3.94 -10.48 13.13
N LYS A 156 -2.89 -10.58 12.32
CA LYS A 156 -1.55 -10.95 12.76
C LYS A 156 -1.00 -9.97 13.80
N SER A 157 -1.18 -8.67 13.57
CA SER A 157 -0.72 -7.62 14.48
C SER A 157 -1.51 -7.62 15.80
N TYR A 158 -2.80 -7.95 15.76
CA TYR A 158 -3.59 -8.14 16.96
C TYR A 158 -3.11 -9.35 17.79
N LEU A 159 -2.83 -10.49 17.14
CA LEU A 159 -2.22 -11.64 17.79
C LEU A 159 -0.86 -11.29 18.42
N MET A 160 -0.05 -10.48 17.73
CA MET A 160 1.23 -10.00 18.26
C MET A 160 1.03 -9.12 19.51
N LEU A 161 0.02 -8.25 19.51
CA LEU A 161 -0.32 -7.42 20.68
C LEU A 161 -0.76 -8.30 21.85
N GLN A 162 -1.61 -9.32 21.61
CA GLN A 162 -2.01 -10.29 22.63
C GLN A 162 -0.79 -11.03 23.22
N LEU A 163 0.13 -11.49 22.36
CA LEU A 163 1.37 -12.14 22.79
C LEU A 163 2.22 -11.20 23.64
N ALA A 164 2.40 -9.95 23.22
CA ALA A 164 3.21 -8.97 23.96
C ALA A 164 2.67 -8.70 25.37
N TYR A 165 1.33 -8.59 25.52
CA TYR A 165 0.71 -8.47 26.83
C TYR A 165 0.86 -9.74 27.67
N LYS A 166 0.73 -10.92 27.06
CA LYS A 166 0.89 -12.19 27.75
C LYS A 166 2.30 -12.40 28.27
N MET A 167 3.29 -12.05 27.44
CA MET A 167 4.71 -12.08 27.85
C MET A 167 5.00 -11.11 29.02
N LEU A 168 4.42 -9.89 28.95
CA LEU A 168 4.55 -8.93 30.04
C LEU A 168 3.93 -9.48 31.35
N GLU A 169 2.73 -10.05 31.28
CA GLU A 169 2.05 -10.67 32.42
C GLU A 169 2.89 -11.81 33.04
N THR A 170 3.40 -12.70 32.22
CA THR A 170 4.26 -13.82 32.68
C THR A 170 5.51 -13.30 33.39
N LEU A 171 6.18 -12.27 32.86
CA LEU A 171 7.37 -11.68 33.48
C LEU A 171 7.05 -10.93 34.78
N GLU A 172 5.91 -10.23 34.84
CA GLU A 172 5.47 -9.58 36.08
C GLU A 172 5.13 -10.60 37.16
N ASN A 173 4.51 -11.72 36.82
CA ASN A 173 4.24 -12.84 37.72
C ASN A 173 5.56 -13.50 38.20
N ALA A 174 6.53 -13.71 37.29
CA ALA A 174 7.85 -14.18 37.62
C ALA A 174 8.55 -13.24 38.63
N LYS A 175 8.49 -11.93 38.41
CA LYS A 175 9.05 -10.94 39.35
C LYS A 175 8.43 -11.05 40.74
N GLN A 176 7.10 -11.16 40.84
CA GLN A 176 6.41 -11.30 42.11
C GLN A 176 6.81 -12.59 42.83
N THR A 177 6.93 -13.71 42.10
CA THR A 177 7.37 -14.98 42.61
C THR A 177 8.84 -14.90 43.13
N THR A 178 9.74 -14.32 42.36
CA THR A 178 11.14 -14.12 42.74
C THR A 178 11.26 -13.22 43.97
N LEU A 179 10.49 -12.14 44.07
CA LEU A 179 10.46 -11.27 45.24
C LEU A 179 9.95 -11.99 46.50
N ALA A 180 8.95 -12.84 46.37
CA ALA A 180 8.45 -13.66 47.46
C ALA A 180 9.53 -14.67 47.96
N ASN A 181 10.23 -15.34 47.03
CA ASN A 181 11.32 -16.23 47.33
C ASN A 181 12.51 -15.48 48.01
N LYS A 182 12.86 -14.30 47.50
CA LYS A 182 13.90 -13.44 48.09
C LYS A 182 13.60 -13.11 49.55
N LYS A 183 12.37 -12.80 49.90
CA LYS A 183 11.94 -12.52 51.28
C LYS A 183 12.28 -13.69 52.24
N VAL A 184 12.09 -14.91 51.81
CA VAL A 184 12.46 -16.13 52.56
C VAL A 184 13.98 -16.27 52.68
N ILE A 185 14.71 -16.07 51.59
CA ILE A 185 16.17 -16.13 51.53
C ILE A 185 16.78 -15.04 52.43
N ASP A 186 16.30 -13.82 52.42
CA ASP A 186 16.74 -12.73 53.28
C ASP A 186 16.57 -13.09 54.79
N ASN A 187 15.46 -13.75 55.14
CA ASN A 187 15.23 -14.19 56.50
C ASN A 187 16.22 -15.31 56.92
N TYR A 188 16.51 -16.29 56.05
CA TYR A 188 17.49 -17.32 56.33
C TYR A 188 18.92 -16.74 56.47
N TYR A 189 19.28 -15.76 55.63
CA TYR A 189 20.55 -15.05 55.75
C TYR A 189 20.68 -14.29 57.09
N LYS A 190 19.62 -13.54 57.48
CA LYS A 190 19.60 -12.82 58.76
C LYS A 190 19.78 -13.74 59.98
N ASN A 191 19.28 -14.97 59.86
CA ASN A 191 19.44 -16.00 60.88
C ASN A 191 20.75 -16.81 60.76
N GLY A 192 21.66 -16.45 59.86
CA GLY A 192 22.96 -17.13 59.67
C GLY A 192 22.86 -18.52 59.02
N MET A 193 21.70 -18.85 58.42
CA MET A 193 21.45 -20.19 57.87
C MET A 193 21.97 -20.37 56.43
N ILE A 194 22.22 -19.29 55.70
CA ILE A 194 22.74 -19.30 54.33
C ILE A 194 23.79 -18.21 54.11
N GLN A 195 24.54 -18.32 53.00
CA GLN A 195 25.60 -17.39 52.65
C GLN A 195 25.04 -16.16 51.94
N LYS A 196 25.76 -15.02 52.00
CA LYS A 196 25.41 -13.78 51.30
C LYS A 196 25.34 -13.96 49.78
N SER A 197 26.09 -14.87 49.22
CA SER A 197 26.04 -15.22 47.78
C SER A 197 24.65 -15.61 47.31
N GLU A 198 23.86 -16.34 48.14
CA GLU A 198 22.49 -16.74 47.80
C GLU A 198 21.56 -15.53 47.64
N VAL A 199 21.72 -14.53 48.52
CA VAL A 199 20.96 -13.24 48.41
C VAL A 199 21.34 -12.50 47.13
N LEU A 200 22.64 -12.42 46.81
CA LEU A 200 23.14 -11.75 45.62
C LEU A 200 22.66 -12.42 44.33
N TYR A 201 22.55 -13.74 44.27
CA TYR A 201 21.95 -14.44 43.11
C TYR A 201 20.50 -14.06 42.89
N MET A 202 19.71 -13.86 43.95
CA MET A 202 18.32 -13.38 43.83
C MET A 202 18.28 -11.93 43.33
N ASP A 203 19.19 -11.07 43.79
CA ASP A 203 19.26 -9.67 43.30
C ASP A 203 19.60 -9.63 41.81
N VAL A 204 20.54 -10.45 41.34
CA VAL A 204 20.86 -10.58 39.90
C VAL A 204 19.62 -11.01 39.12
N ARG A 205 18.90 -12.04 39.60
CA ARG A 205 17.70 -12.54 38.93
C ARG A 205 16.60 -11.50 38.84
N ILE A 206 16.36 -10.73 39.90
CA ILE A 206 15.38 -9.64 39.89
C ILE A 206 15.77 -8.60 38.85
N SER A 207 17.04 -8.21 38.77
CA SER A 207 17.53 -7.25 37.78
C SER A 207 17.37 -7.76 36.36
N GLU A 208 17.59 -9.05 36.08
CA GLU A 208 17.36 -9.68 34.78
C GLU A 208 15.86 -9.62 34.39
N ILE A 209 14.96 -9.98 35.33
CA ILE A 209 13.51 -9.94 35.09
C ILE A 209 13.05 -8.50 34.84
N GLU A 210 13.56 -7.52 35.58
CA GLU A 210 13.24 -6.11 35.39
C GLU A 210 13.68 -5.61 34.00
N SER A 211 14.84 -6.01 33.53
CA SER A 211 15.30 -5.73 32.16
C SER A 211 14.38 -6.35 31.12
N GLN A 212 13.98 -7.62 31.33
CA GLN A 212 13.03 -8.30 30.43
C GLN A 212 11.63 -7.63 30.43
N ILE A 213 11.14 -7.20 31.59
CA ILE A 213 9.88 -6.44 31.72
C ILE A 213 9.96 -5.13 30.92
N GLN A 214 11.08 -4.42 31.02
CA GLN A 214 11.26 -3.18 30.24
C GLN A 214 11.21 -3.45 28.73
N THR A 215 11.83 -4.52 28.27
CA THR A 215 11.77 -4.97 26.86
C THR A 215 10.33 -5.36 26.48
N ALA A 216 9.62 -6.11 27.32
CA ALA A 216 8.24 -6.51 27.09
C ALA A 216 7.30 -5.31 27.00
N LYS A 217 7.48 -4.30 27.85
CA LYS A 217 6.73 -3.02 27.78
C LYS A 217 6.97 -2.28 26.45
N SER A 218 8.22 -2.28 25.98
CA SER A 218 8.54 -1.71 24.67
C SER A 218 7.88 -2.51 23.52
N ASN A 219 7.84 -3.83 23.61
CA ASN A 219 7.17 -4.68 22.61
C ASN A 219 5.64 -4.44 22.57
N VAL A 220 5.00 -4.21 23.73
CA VAL A 220 3.58 -3.81 23.79
C VAL A 220 3.36 -2.49 23.04
N LYS A 221 4.21 -1.49 23.26
CA LYS A 221 4.12 -0.21 22.55
C LYS A 221 4.33 -0.38 21.05
N ASN A 222 5.37 -1.11 20.65
CA ASN A 222 5.67 -1.37 19.24
C ASN A 222 4.50 -2.07 18.53
N ALA A 223 3.88 -3.06 19.17
CA ALA A 223 2.71 -3.76 18.60
C ALA A 223 1.48 -2.83 18.49
N SER A 224 1.27 -1.98 19.51
CA SER A 224 0.21 -0.97 19.49
C SER A 224 0.44 0.07 18.39
N ASP A 225 1.64 0.62 18.28
CA ASP A 225 1.99 1.62 17.28
C ASP A 225 1.84 1.07 15.86
N TYR A 226 2.21 -0.20 15.67
CA TYR A 226 2.02 -0.85 14.37
C TYR A 226 0.54 -1.03 14.00
N LEU A 227 -0.34 -1.32 14.97
CA LEU A 227 -1.79 -1.34 14.74
C LEU A 227 -2.33 0.04 14.37
N TYR A 228 -1.90 1.10 15.08
CA TYR A 228 -2.26 2.48 14.70
C TYR A 228 -1.78 2.83 13.29
N PHE A 229 -0.58 2.43 12.93
CA PHE A 229 -0.05 2.60 11.56
C PHE A 229 -0.93 1.90 10.52
N LEU A 230 -1.33 0.64 10.76
CA LEU A 230 -2.20 -0.10 9.84
C LEU A 230 -3.59 0.54 9.70
N LEU A 231 -4.11 1.13 10.78
CA LEU A 231 -5.38 1.84 10.81
C LEU A 231 -5.29 3.27 10.23
N ASN A 232 -4.07 3.76 9.98
CA ASN A 232 -3.80 5.14 9.60
C ASN A 232 -4.33 6.14 10.65
N GLU A 233 -4.15 5.80 11.92
CA GLU A 233 -4.51 6.62 13.08
C GLU A 233 -3.22 7.03 13.82
N ASN A 234 -3.24 8.19 14.50
CA ASN A 234 -2.16 8.60 15.39
C ASN A 234 -2.33 7.93 16.75
N SER A 235 -1.24 7.47 17.35
CA SER A 235 -1.28 6.88 18.69
C SER A 235 -1.50 7.91 19.80
N ASP A 236 -1.08 9.19 19.60
CA ASP A 236 -1.22 10.31 20.56
C ASP A 236 -0.87 9.89 22.01
N ASN A 237 0.22 9.13 22.19
CA ASN A 237 0.62 8.50 23.45
C ASN A 237 -0.35 7.46 24.05
N LYS A 238 -1.33 7.00 23.30
CA LYS A 238 -2.25 5.92 23.69
C LYS A 238 -1.64 4.57 23.35
N VAL A 239 -1.90 3.58 24.21
CA VAL A 239 -1.52 2.19 23.98
C VAL A 239 -2.74 1.32 23.89
N LEU A 240 -2.85 0.56 22.84
CA LEU A 240 -3.94 -0.40 22.65
C LEU A 240 -3.76 -1.58 23.61
N LYS A 241 -4.86 -2.01 24.23
CA LYS A 241 -4.91 -3.23 25.07
C LYS A 241 -5.95 -4.19 24.51
N PRO A 242 -5.60 -5.42 24.16
CA PRO A 242 -6.56 -6.40 23.67
C PRO A 242 -7.56 -6.75 24.77
N THR A 243 -8.84 -6.85 24.42
CA THR A 243 -9.90 -7.28 25.35
C THR A 243 -9.92 -8.80 25.54
N GLU A 244 -9.46 -9.54 24.53
CA GLU A 244 -9.32 -10.99 24.59
C GLU A 244 -7.85 -11.37 24.82
N SER A 245 -7.61 -12.42 25.61
CA SER A 245 -6.27 -13.00 25.78
C SER A 245 -5.89 -13.89 24.60
N LEU A 246 -4.59 -14.09 24.39
CA LEU A 246 -4.10 -15.05 23.42
C LEU A 246 -4.55 -16.47 23.85
N GLN A 247 -5.20 -17.20 22.96
CA GLN A 247 -5.71 -18.54 23.22
C GLN A 247 -5.39 -19.46 22.03
N TYR A 248 -5.09 -20.71 22.35
CA TYR A 248 -5.05 -21.76 21.35
C TYR A 248 -6.47 -22.06 20.87
N ALA A 249 -6.69 -21.96 19.59
CA ALA A 249 -7.94 -22.35 18.95
C ALA A 249 -7.70 -23.59 18.10
N GLU A 250 -8.54 -24.65 18.33
CA GLU A 250 -8.50 -25.80 17.44
C GLU A 250 -9.15 -25.43 16.10
N TYR A 251 -8.33 -25.32 15.07
CA TYR A 251 -8.81 -25.12 13.73
C TYR A 251 -8.84 -26.45 12.97
N ILE A 252 -9.89 -26.66 12.17
CA ILE A 252 -9.95 -27.79 11.25
C ILE A 252 -8.96 -27.49 10.12
N VAL A 253 -7.90 -28.31 10.04
CA VAL A 253 -6.94 -28.20 8.93
C VAL A 253 -7.63 -28.61 7.64
N ASP A 254 -7.83 -27.67 6.74
CA ASP A 254 -8.33 -27.95 5.40
C ASP A 254 -7.20 -28.60 4.57
N SER A 255 -7.34 -29.91 4.32
CA SER A 255 -6.37 -30.71 3.56
C SER A 255 -6.33 -30.38 2.08
N ASN A 256 -7.21 -29.52 1.58
CA ASN A 256 -7.15 -29.07 0.20
C ASN A 256 -5.97 -28.11 0.00
N LEU A 257 -4.91 -28.60 -0.64
CA LEU A 257 -3.67 -27.87 -0.91
C LEU A 257 -3.71 -27.13 -2.28
N SER A 258 -4.84 -27.10 -2.98
CA SER A 258 -4.92 -26.37 -4.24
C SER A 258 -5.12 -24.87 -4.02
N VAL A 259 -4.37 -24.08 -4.75
CA VAL A 259 -4.60 -22.64 -4.83
C VAL A 259 -5.93 -22.41 -5.56
N ASN A 260 -6.76 -21.55 -5.00
CA ASN A 260 -8.05 -21.20 -5.62
C ASN A 260 -7.80 -20.32 -6.85
N ASP A 261 -8.23 -20.76 -8.02
CA ASP A 261 -8.11 -20.00 -9.28
C ASP A 261 -8.89 -18.67 -9.23
N ASN A 262 -9.88 -18.57 -8.33
CA ASN A 262 -10.66 -17.35 -8.11
C ASN A 262 -9.99 -16.32 -7.19
N ARG A 263 -8.77 -16.55 -6.73
CA ARG A 263 -8.01 -15.56 -5.98
C ARG A 263 -7.87 -14.27 -6.77
N LYS A 264 -8.06 -13.14 -6.07
CA LYS A 264 -8.07 -11.81 -6.70
C LYS A 264 -6.76 -11.46 -7.42
N ASP A 265 -5.62 -11.87 -6.86
CA ASP A 265 -4.34 -11.66 -7.52
C ASP A 265 -4.19 -12.44 -8.83
N LEU A 266 -4.61 -13.71 -8.85
CA LEU A 266 -4.61 -14.52 -10.09
C LEU A 266 -5.59 -13.97 -11.13
N GLN A 267 -6.78 -13.53 -10.70
CA GLN A 267 -7.74 -12.85 -11.58
C GLN A 267 -7.15 -11.57 -12.17
N ALA A 268 -6.44 -10.75 -11.37
CA ALA A 268 -5.78 -9.53 -11.86
C ALA A 268 -4.72 -9.85 -12.92
N TYR A 269 -3.91 -10.88 -12.70
CA TYR A 269 -2.93 -11.33 -13.68
C TYR A 269 -3.57 -11.83 -14.98
N GLN A 270 -4.60 -12.70 -14.88
CA GLN A 270 -5.34 -13.17 -16.06
C GLN A 270 -5.98 -12.01 -16.82
N LYS A 271 -6.56 -11.04 -16.10
CA LYS A 271 -7.17 -9.86 -16.70
C LYS A 271 -6.12 -8.98 -17.40
N SER A 272 -4.88 -8.92 -16.90
CA SER A 272 -3.80 -8.18 -17.56
C SER A 272 -3.42 -8.74 -18.93
N LEU A 273 -3.54 -10.07 -19.14
CA LEU A 273 -3.33 -10.70 -20.47
C LEU A 273 -4.36 -10.21 -21.50
N GLU A 274 -5.59 -9.92 -21.06
CA GLU A 274 -6.61 -9.33 -21.93
C GLU A 274 -6.18 -7.93 -22.41
N ALA A 275 -5.59 -7.11 -21.51
CA ALA A 275 -5.09 -5.79 -21.88
C ALA A 275 -4.01 -5.89 -22.97
N TYR A 276 -3.04 -6.79 -22.83
CA TYR A 276 -2.04 -7.05 -23.88
C TYR A 276 -2.69 -7.52 -25.19
N GLY A 277 -3.73 -8.35 -25.12
CA GLY A 277 -4.50 -8.77 -26.28
C GLY A 277 -5.11 -7.57 -27.06
N TRP A 278 -5.64 -6.58 -26.33
CA TRP A 278 -6.16 -5.36 -26.94
C TRP A 278 -5.04 -4.47 -27.51
N MET A 279 -3.88 -4.37 -26.82
CA MET A 279 -2.72 -3.63 -27.35
C MET A 279 -2.16 -4.23 -28.64
N ILE A 280 -2.12 -5.56 -28.74
CA ILE A 280 -1.74 -6.26 -30.00
C ILE A 280 -2.73 -5.90 -31.12
N LYS A 281 -4.05 -5.89 -30.84
CA LYS A 281 -5.07 -5.48 -31.81
C LYS A 281 -4.93 -4.01 -32.19
N SER A 282 -4.61 -3.13 -31.24
CA SER A 282 -4.31 -1.71 -31.50
C SER A 282 -3.13 -1.55 -32.46
N ALA A 283 -2.00 -2.23 -32.18
CA ALA A 283 -0.83 -2.17 -33.04
C ALA A 283 -1.13 -2.66 -34.47
N LYS A 284 -1.94 -3.71 -34.62
CA LYS A 284 -2.42 -4.18 -35.93
C LYS A 284 -3.33 -3.16 -36.61
N ALA A 285 -4.19 -2.47 -35.85
CA ALA A 285 -5.13 -1.53 -36.41
C ALA A 285 -4.46 -0.25 -36.94
N LYS A 286 -3.21 0.02 -36.60
CA LYS A 286 -2.41 1.12 -37.19
C LYS A 286 -2.17 0.97 -38.69
N PHE A 287 -2.28 -0.24 -39.23
CA PHE A 287 -2.25 -0.52 -40.67
C PHE A 287 -3.57 -0.21 -41.40
N LEU A 288 -4.64 0.09 -40.65
CA LEU A 288 -5.93 0.42 -41.25
C LEU A 288 -6.00 1.92 -41.57
N PRO A 289 -6.74 2.30 -42.63
CA PRO A 289 -6.98 3.70 -42.91
C PRO A 289 -7.78 4.38 -41.80
N LYS A 290 -7.49 5.66 -41.58
CA LYS A 290 -8.18 6.55 -40.64
C LYS A 290 -9.04 7.55 -41.41
N LEU A 291 -10.25 7.82 -40.93
CA LEU A 291 -11.16 8.79 -41.49
C LEU A 291 -11.36 9.92 -40.49
N ASN A 292 -11.08 11.16 -40.92
CA ASN A 292 -11.28 12.36 -40.13
C ASN A 292 -12.19 13.33 -40.92
N ALA A 293 -13.12 13.99 -40.24
CA ALA A 293 -13.74 15.19 -40.74
C ALA A 293 -12.95 16.41 -40.23
N PHE A 294 -12.88 17.44 -41.03
CA PHE A 294 -12.27 18.68 -40.64
C PHE A 294 -13.10 19.87 -41.16
N GLY A 295 -13.00 20.96 -40.42
CA GLY A 295 -13.58 22.23 -40.85
C GLY A 295 -12.79 23.39 -40.29
N SER A 296 -12.66 24.46 -41.06
CA SER A 296 -12.12 25.72 -40.57
C SER A 296 -13.05 26.88 -40.96
N PHE A 297 -13.13 27.83 -40.05
CA PHE A 297 -13.73 29.14 -40.31
C PHE A 297 -12.64 30.18 -40.07
N GLU A 298 -12.42 31.02 -41.07
CA GLU A 298 -11.34 31.99 -41.09
C GLU A 298 -11.87 33.38 -41.32
N MET A 299 -11.36 34.36 -40.58
CA MET A 299 -11.68 35.79 -40.73
C MET A 299 -10.41 36.57 -40.97
N TYR A 300 -10.45 37.49 -41.93
CA TYR A 300 -9.27 38.23 -42.35
C TYR A 300 -9.50 39.71 -42.31
N ASP A 301 -8.46 40.48 -41.97
CA ASP A 301 -8.48 41.95 -42.01
C ASP A 301 -7.05 42.51 -42.19
N ASN A 302 -7.00 43.79 -42.55
CA ASN A 302 -5.75 44.57 -42.59
C ASN A 302 -5.52 45.39 -41.33
N LYS A 303 -6.44 45.39 -40.39
CA LYS A 303 -6.38 46.05 -39.09
C LYS A 303 -6.77 45.10 -37.97
N LEU A 304 -6.31 45.43 -36.78
CA LEU A 304 -6.55 44.64 -35.58
C LEU A 304 -8.07 44.54 -35.28
N ALA A 305 -8.57 43.29 -35.13
CA ALA A 305 -9.89 42.96 -34.60
C ALA A 305 -11.11 43.56 -35.35
N GLN A 306 -11.07 43.71 -36.70
CA GLN A 306 -12.21 44.20 -37.49
C GLN A 306 -13.07 43.08 -38.11
N PHE A 307 -12.47 41.91 -38.44
CA PHE A 307 -13.18 40.70 -38.93
C PHE A 307 -14.06 40.92 -40.18
N ASN A 308 -13.63 41.76 -41.12
CA ASN A 308 -14.44 42.21 -42.24
C ASN A 308 -14.69 41.16 -43.34
N ALA A 309 -13.73 40.27 -43.56
CA ALA A 309 -13.83 39.19 -44.56
C ALA A 309 -13.77 37.84 -43.88
N ASN A 310 -14.52 36.87 -44.40
CA ASN A 310 -14.54 35.52 -43.87
C ASN A 310 -14.63 34.47 -44.97
N GLY A 311 -14.21 33.24 -44.61
CA GLY A 311 -14.33 32.08 -45.46
C GLY A 311 -14.38 30.82 -44.62
N TYR A 312 -14.84 29.73 -45.19
CA TYR A 312 -14.82 28.42 -44.53
C TYR A 312 -14.24 27.36 -45.47
N LEU A 313 -13.67 26.31 -44.87
CA LEU A 313 -13.28 25.09 -45.53
C LEU A 313 -13.80 23.92 -44.71
N ALA A 314 -14.46 22.96 -45.33
CA ALA A 314 -14.92 21.76 -44.67
C ALA A 314 -14.70 20.54 -45.59
N GLY A 315 -14.37 19.41 -45.00
CA GLY A 315 -14.08 18.23 -45.78
C GLY A 315 -13.93 16.97 -44.94
N ILE A 316 -13.68 15.86 -45.62
CA ILE A 316 -13.41 14.57 -45.05
C ILE A 316 -12.04 14.12 -45.60
N GLN A 317 -11.17 13.64 -44.73
CA GLN A 317 -9.84 13.17 -45.09
C GLN A 317 -9.72 11.68 -44.73
N LEU A 318 -9.47 10.82 -45.72
CA LEU A 318 -9.02 9.46 -45.53
C LEU A 318 -7.50 9.44 -45.57
N SER A 319 -6.86 9.07 -44.45
CA SER A 319 -5.43 8.90 -44.38
C SER A 319 -5.08 7.44 -44.17
N TRP A 320 -4.15 6.93 -44.97
CA TRP A 320 -3.68 5.55 -44.89
C TRP A 320 -2.17 5.52 -44.95
N ASN A 321 -1.56 5.09 -43.85
CA ASN A 321 -0.10 4.88 -43.81
C ASN A 321 0.22 3.45 -44.29
N VAL A 322 0.48 3.30 -45.58
CA VAL A 322 0.73 2.00 -46.24
C VAL A 322 2.02 1.38 -45.77
N PHE A 323 3.02 2.18 -45.44
CA PHE A 323 4.31 1.73 -44.94
C PHE A 323 4.89 2.74 -43.94
N ASP A 324 5.11 2.32 -42.70
CA ASP A 324 5.59 3.13 -41.57
C ASP A 324 7.03 2.79 -41.13
N GLY A 325 7.81 2.14 -42.00
CA GLY A 325 9.16 1.71 -41.66
C GLY A 325 9.20 0.57 -40.63
N LEU A 326 8.21 -0.33 -40.64
CA LEU A 326 8.06 -1.47 -39.71
C LEU A 326 7.73 -1.09 -38.26
N LYS A 327 7.41 0.17 -37.96
CA LYS A 327 7.11 0.65 -36.60
C LYS A 327 5.92 -0.09 -35.98
N SER A 328 4.80 -0.17 -36.69
CA SER A 328 3.59 -0.89 -36.21
C SER A 328 3.83 -2.38 -36.07
N LYS A 329 4.64 -3.00 -36.93
CA LYS A 329 5.04 -4.40 -36.80
C LYS A 329 5.90 -4.64 -35.56
N SER A 330 6.91 -3.79 -35.35
CA SER A 330 7.77 -3.83 -34.16
C SER A 330 6.95 -3.69 -32.87
N GLU A 331 6.02 -2.76 -32.83
CA GLU A 331 5.13 -2.55 -31.69
C GLU A 331 4.22 -3.76 -31.44
N GLN A 332 3.72 -4.40 -32.50
CA GLN A 332 2.95 -5.63 -32.37
C GLN A 332 3.79 -6.77 -31.77
N GLU A 333 5.03 -6.98 -32.26
CA GLU A 333 5.92 -8.02 -31.71
C GLU A 333 6.32 -7.72 -30.27
N LYS A 334 6.53 -6.44 -29.93
CA LYS A 334 6.73 -5.99 -28.54
C LYS A 334 5.59 -6.44 -27.63
N TYR A 335 4.32 -6.13 -27.98
CA TYR A 335 3.19 -6.51 -27.13
C TYR A 335 2.95 -8.04 -27.09
N LYS A 336 3.31 -8.78 -28.12
CA LYS A 336 3.30 -10.25 -28.06
C LYS A 336 4.35 -10.78 -27.08
N ALA A 337 5.55 -10.22 -27.10
CA ALA A 337 6.61 -10.59 -26.17
C ALA A 337 6.25 -10.22 -24.72
N GLU A 338 5.67 -9.04 -24.49
CA GLU A 338 5.18 -8.61 -23.19
C GLU A 338 4.07 -9.53 -22.68
N ARG A 339 3.13 -9.93 -23.53
CA ARG A 339 2.10 -10.92 -23.19
C ARG A 339 2.70 -12.27 -22.81
N SER A 340 3.62 -12.80 -23.62
CA SER A 340 4.28 -14.08 -23.34
C SER A 340 5.10 -14.03 -22.03
N LYS A 341 5.75 -12.90 -21.76
CA LYS A 341 6.41 -12.66 -20.47
C LYS A 341 5.41 -12.72 -19.32
N ALA A 342 4.27 -12.03 -19.45
CA ALA A 342 3.23 -12.03 -18.43
C ALA A 342 2.63 -13.45 -18.21
N GLU A 343 2.47 -14.26 -19.27
CA GLU A 343 2.04 -15.65 -19.15
C GLU A 343 3.04 -16.48 -18.31
N THR A 344 4.34 -16.29 -18.51
CA THR A 344 5.40 -16.93 -17.71
C THR A 344 5.39 -16.42 -16.25
N GLU A 345 5.17 -15.14 -16.05
CA GLU A 345 5.06 -14.55 -14.69
C GLU A 345 3.85 -15.12 -13.92
N ILE A 346 2.72 -15.34 -14.58
CA ILE A 346 1.53 -15.98 -14.00
C ILE A 346 1.86 -17.42 -13.59
N GLU A 347 2.51 -18.19 -14.46
CA GLU A 347 2.91 -19.57 -14.16
C GLU A 347 3.84 -19.61 -12.93
N GLN A 348 4.86 -18.74 -12.92
CA GLN A 348 5.77 -18.63 -11.77
C GLN A 348 5.03 -18.25 -10.49
N TYR A 349 4.15 -17.26 -10.56
CA TYR A 349 3.37 -16.79 -9.40
C TYR A 349 2.43 -17.88 -8.86
N THR A 350 1.79 -18.65 -9.75
CA THR A 350 0.93 -19.79 -9.36
C THR A 350 1.75 -20.87 -8.64
N LYS A 351 2.92 -21.22 -9.17
CA LYS A 351 3.85 -22.19 -8.53
C LYS A 351 4.35 -21.68 -7.17
N GLN A 352 4.68 -20.40 -7.09
CA GLN A 352 5.08 -19.76 -5.83
C GLN A 352 3.95 -19.81 -4.80
N SER A 353 2.72 -19.47 -5.21
CA SER A 353 1.54 -19.52 -4.34
C SER A 353 1.26 -20.93 -3.84
N GLN A 354 1.45 -21.97 -4.68
CA GLN A 354 1.32 -23.36 -4.29
C GLN A 354 2.38 -23.78 -3.27
N LEU A 355 3.62 -23.30 -3.45
CA LEU A 355 4.70 -23.52 -2.48
C LEU A 355 4.40 -22.87 -1.14
N GLU A 356 3.91 -21.62 -1.14
CA GLU A 356 3.54 -20.90 0.08
C GLU A 356 2.39 -21.56 0.82
N LEU A 357 1.36 -22.01 0.13
CA LEU A 357 0.25 -22.75 0.72
C LEU A 357 0.73 -24.07 1.35
N SER A 358 1.62 -24.80 0.67
CA SER A 358 2.22 -26.05 1.20
C SER A 358 3.09 -25.78 2.44
N LYS A 359 3.81 -24.64 2.49
CA LYS A 359 4.58 -24.22 3.68
C LYS A 359 3.65 -23.86 4.83
N ALA A 360 2.60 -23.07 4.57
CA ALA A 360 1.63 -22.68 5.57
C ALA A 360 0.93 -23.90 6.22
N ASN A 361 0.58 -24.91 5.43
CA ASN A 361 0.03 -26.16 5.97
C ASN A 361 0.99 -26.87 6.91
N ARG A 362 2.26 -27.05 6.48
CA ARG A 362 3.27 -27.65 7.37
C ARG A 362 3.47 -26.84 8.65
N GLN A 363 3.48 -25.50 8.55
CA GLN A 363 3.60 -24.64 9.73
C GLN A 363 2.41 -24.79 10.70
N ILE A 364 1.20 -25.09 10.20
CA ILE A 364 0.04 -25.39 11.05
C ILE A 364 0.22 -26.74 11.76
N GLU A 365 0.60 -27.81 11.04
CA GLU A 365 0.85 -29.13 11.59
C GLU A 365 1.97 -29.14 12.62
N ASP A 366 3.12 -28.52 12.28
CA ASP A 366 4.25 -28.33 13.17
C ASP A 366 3.88 -27.47 14.39
N GLY A 367 3.10 -26.40 14.16
CA GLY A 367 2.62 -25.50 15.20
C GLY A 367 1.71 -26.21 16.19
N GLN A 368 0.77 -27.03 15.71
CA GLN A 368 -0.12 -27.82 16.56
C GLN A 368 0.68 -28.76 17.48
N THR A 369 1.67 -29.46 16.90
CA THR A 369 2.56 -30.35 17.62
C THR A 369 3.41 -29.57 18.64
N LYS A 370 3.96 -28.42 18.23
CA LYS A 370 4.76 -27.53 19.10
C LYS A 370 3.94 -27.02 20.29
N VAL A 371 2.69 -26.58 20.07
CA VAL A 371 1.79 -26.13 21.15
C VAL A 371 1.58 -27.25 22.17
N SER A 372 1.33 -28.49 21.72
CA SER A 372 1.15 -29.65 22.61
C SER A 372 2.39 -29.91 23.46
N PHE A 373 3.58 -29.98 22.84
CA PHE A 373 4.82 -30.25 23.55
C PHE A 373 5.24 -29.12 24.48
N THR A 374 5.10 -27.86 24.07
CA THR A 374 5.44 -26.72 24.93
C THR A 374 4.47 -26.61 26.10
N LYS A 375 3.18 -26.91 25.93
CA LYS A 375 2.21 -27.01 27.02
C LYS A 375 2.62 -28.04 28.04
N GLN A 376 2.93 -29.26 27.58
CA GLN A 376 3.37 -30.33 28.47
C GLN A 376 4.68 -29.96 29.22
N ALA A 377 5.64 -29.36 28.53
CA ALA A 377 6.88 -28.92 29.15
C ALA A 377 6.64 -27.82 30.20
N TRP A 378 5.73 -26.87 29.92
CA TRP A 378 5.33 -25.87 30.89
C TRP A 378 4.66 -26.48 32.12
N GLU A 379 3.67 -27.36 31.94
CA GLU A 379 2.98 -28.05 33.04
C GLU A 379 3.94 -28.86 33.91
N GLN A 380 4.91 -29.58 33.30
CA GLN A 380 5.93 -30.34 34.01
C GLN A 380 6.90 -29.41 34.76
N SER A 381 7.34 -28.32 34.17
CA SER A 381 8.22 -27.35 34.83
C SER A 381 7.52 -26.63 35.99
N LYS A 382 6.25 -26.34 35.87
CA LYS A 382 5.42 -25.79 36.96
C LYS A 382 5.31 -26.73 38.13
N GLU A 383 5.09 -28.01 37.89
CA GLU A 383 5.02 -29.02 38.94
C GLU A 383 6.42 -29.23 39.57
N ALA A 384 7.49 -29.25 38.79
CA ALA A 384 8.87 -29.35 39.31
C ALA A 384 9.22 -28.17 40.23
N TYR A 385 8.82 -26.92 39.81
CA TYR A 385 8.95 -25.73 40.66
C TYR A 385 8.16 -25.89 41.98
N ARG A 386 6.92 -26.34 41.91
CA ARG A 386 6.06 -26.57 43.11
C ARG A 386 6.71 -27.54 44.10
N ILE A 387 7.24 -28.65 43.60
CA ILE A 387 7.93 -29.67 44.45
C ILE A 387 9.18 -29.05 45.09
N ARG A 388 10.05 -28.38 44.33
CA ARG A 388 11.28 -27.75 44.83
C ARG A 388 10.96 -26.62 45.84
N LYS A 389 9.92 -25.83 45.59
CA LYS A 389 9.46 -24.80 46.52
C LYS A 389 9.07 -25.38 47.88
N ASN A 390 8.26 -26.47 47.90
CA ASN A 390 7.88 -27.16 49.14
C ASN A 390 9.08 -27.71 49.91
N ARG A 391 10.06 -28.29 49.20
CA ARG A 391 11.30 -28.78 49.82
C ARG A 391 12.17 -27.66 50.37
N TYR A 392 12.26 -26.55 49.62
CA TYR A 392 12.98 -25.36 50.06
C TYR A 392 12.38 -24.75 51.34
N ASP A 393 11.06 -24.67 51.40
CA ASP A 393 10.35 -24.15 52.58
C ASP A 393 10.58 -25.06 53.83
N GLN A 394 10.96 -26.33 53.62
CA GLN A 394 11.36 -27.30 54.67
C GLN A 394 12.86 -27.28 54.96
N GLY A 395 13.65 -26.47 54.28
CA GLY A 395 15.10 -26.42 54.43
C GLY A 395 15.86 -27.59 53.75
N LEU A 396 15.18 -28.35 52.86
CA LEU A 396 15.71 -29.56 52.22
C LEU A 396 16.20 -29.31 50.76
N GLU A 397 16.19 -28.08 50.29
CA GLU A 397 16.62 -27.72 48.93
C GLU A 397 17.48 -26.44 48.97
N LYS A 398 18.36 -26.24 47.99
CA LYS A 398 19.23 -25.06 47.89
C LYS A 398 18.45 -23.92 47.13
N SER A 399 18.76 -22.67 47.48
CA SER A 399 18.21 -21.49 46.81
C SER A 399 18.48 -21.48 45.30
N ALA A 400 19.68 -21.93 44.88
CA ALA A 400 20.07 -22.02 43.47
C ALA A 400 19.18 -23.01 42.68
N ASP A 401 18.80 -24.13 43.28
CA ASP A 401 17.95 -25.15 42.65
C ASP A 401 16.51 -24.66 42.52
N LEU A 402 15.99 -23.94 43.55
CA LEU A 402 14.69 -23.28 43.50
C LEU A 402 14.64 -22.23 42.39
N LEU A 403 15.67 -21.38 42.31
CA LEU A 403 15.78 -20.32 41.32
C LEU A 403 15.84 -20.88 39.89
N SER A 404 16.61 -21.96 39.68
CA SER A 404 16.72 -22.65 38.41
C SER A 404 15.36 -23.20 37.96
N ALA A 405 14.58 -23.78 38.86
CA ALA A 405 13.26 -24.33 38.57
C ALA A 405 12.24 -23.21 38.23
N GLU A 406 12.30 -22.08 38.94
CA GLU A 406 11.46 -20.90 38.66
C GLU A 406 11.78 -20.32 37.28
N THR A 407 13.06 -20.15 36.95
CA THR A 407 13.52 -19.65 35.67
C THR A 407 13.05 -20.56 34.54
N LEU A 408 13.19 -21.87 34.69
CA LEU A 408 12.75 -22.86 33.71
C LEU A 408 11.24 -22.82 33.52
N MET A 409 10.46 -22.73 34.60
CA MET A 409 8.98 -22.61 34.53
C MET A 409 8.56 -21.37 33.73
N SER A 410 9.12 -20.19 34.04
CA SER A 410 8.82 -18.96 33.34
C SER A 410 9.22 -19.00 31.85
N GLN A 411 10.40 -19.62 31.57
CA GLN A 411 10.84 -19.78 30.18
C GLN A 411 9.90 -20.70 29.40
N LYS A 412 9.45 -21.82 29.99
CA LYS A 412 8.54 -22.76 29.32
C LYS A 412 7.13 -22.16 29.11
N GLU A 413 6.67 -21.29 30.00
CA GLU A 413 5.45 -20.52 29.81
C GLU A 413 5.57 -19.60 28.60
N LEU A 414 6.66 -18.82 28.48
CA LEU A 414 6.88 -17.94 27.34
C LEU A 414 7.00 -18.71 26.01
N GLU A 415 7.66 -19.89 26.02
CA GLU A 415 7.75 -20.76 24.84
C GLU A 415 6.37 -21.30 24.41
N TYR A 416 5.49 -21.62 25.36
CA TYR A 416 4.12 -22.05 25.09
C TYR A 416 3.28 -20.94 24.48
N GLU A 417 3.31 -19.74 25.03
CA GLU A 417 2.58 -18.58 24.49
C GLU A 417 3.07 -18.20 23.08
N GLN A 418 4.38 -18.27 22.85
CA GLN A 418 4.98 -18.07 21.51
C GLN A 418 4.48 -19.13 20.51
N ALA A 419 4.38 -20.39 20.92
CA ALA A 419 3.87 -21.47 20.07
C ALA A 419 2.41 -21.25 19.67
N ILE A 420 1.56 -20.77 20.59
CA ILE A 420 0.16 -20.42 20.30
C ILE A 420 0.09 -19.30 19.24
N PHE A 421 0.90 -18.26 19.39
CA PHE A 421 0.96 -17.15 18.43
C PHE A 421 1.37 -17.62 17.04
N GLU A 422 2.42 -18.45 16.95
CA GLU A 422 2.91 -18.97 15.68
C GLU A 422 1.86 -19.84 14.97
N TYR A 423 1.20 -20.73 15.71
CA TYR A 423 0.12 -21.55 15.19
C TYR A 423 -1.07 -20.73 14.66
N ASN A 424 -1.57 -19.79 15.48
CA ASN A 424 -2.68 -18.93 15.08
C ASN A 424 -2.34 -18.06 13.86
N THR A 425 -1.10 -17.56 13.81
CA THR A 425 -0.62 -16.76 12.67
C THR A 425 -0.52 -17.60 11.39
N ALA A 426 -0.01 -18.83 11.48
CA ALA A 426 0.07 -19.74 10.34
C ALA A 426 -1.32 -20.07 9.79
N TRP A 427 -2.32 -20.24 10.66
CA TRP A 427 -3.70 -20.47 10.26
C TRP A 427 -4.33 -19.26 9.55
N GLU A 428 -4.18 -18.04 10.09
CA GLU A 428 -4.69 -16.82 9.43
C GLU A 428 -3.98 -16.59 8.09
N TYR A 429 -2.69 -16.95 7.98
CA TYR A 429 -1.95 -16.87 6.71
C TYR A 429 -2.46 -17.89 5.68
N GLN A 430 -2.69 -19.14 6.07
CA GLN A 430 -3.30 -20.14 5.18
C GLN A 430 -4.65 -19.66 4.64
N LYS A 431 -5.49 -19.10 5.53
CA LYS A 431 -6.80 -18.55 5.16
C LYS A 431 -6.67 -17.44 4.11
N PHE A 432 -5.72 -16.50 4.30
CA PHE A 432 -5.42 -15.46 3.32
C PHE A 432 -4.92 -16.03 1.98
N LEU A 433 -4.12 -17.09 2.01
CA LEU A 433 -3.62 -17.74 0.79
C LEU A 433 -4.70 -18.46 -0.01
N LYS A 434 -5.82 -18.82 0.64
CA LYS A 434 -6.95 -19.50 -0.01
C LYS A 434 -8.06 -18.56 -0.50
N GLN A 435 -8.13 -17.33 0.04
CA GLN A 435 -9.04 -16.27 -0.40
C GLN A 435 -8.64 -15.71 -1.77
#